data_0fe9c89a8a68be6e933123ea251cceb3
#
_entry.id   0fe9c89a8a68be6e933123ea251cceb3
#
_cell.length_a   1.000
_cell.length_b   1.000
_cell.length_c   1.000
_cell.angle_alpha   90.00
_cell.angle_beta   90.00
_cell.angle_gamma   90.00
#
_symmetry.space_group_name_H-M   'P 1'
#
loop_
_entity.id
_entity.type
_entity.pdbx_description
1 polymer ?
#
loop_
_entity_poly.entity_id
_entity_poly.type
_entity_poly.pdbx_seq_one_letter_code
_entity_poly.pdbx_strand_id
1 'polypeptide(L)'
;IPSAGQKVTSASFYITLGIQGNVPAGSIIQTPAIVKASISEATTSNQYAAGGGSSYENFGMLKEHIPLSVKTLGVAVSKQDFVDLAMLIDGVNKAAVDYECGRKLTVYISADNGGVADSAMINKVYTQLSQRAPLTTWLQVKSAGLVDITLEIEVTGKKSYKTNEIQAQVLNALYNAYSIENSEIGGKVRISD
;
A
#
# COMPACT_ATOMS: atom_id res chain seq x y z
N ILE A 1 -23.56 3.53 11.80
CA ILE A 1 -24.21 3.67 10.48
C ILE A 1 -25.44 4.54 10.69
N PRO A 2 -25.58 5.68 9.99
CA PRO A 2 -26.78 6.50 10.13
C PRO A 2 -28.04 5.71 9.73
N SER A 3 -29.14 5.93 10.41
CA SER A 3 -30.42 5.30 10.06
C SER A 3 -30.95 5.83 8.73
N ALA A 4 -31.80 5.05 8.06
CA ALA A 4 -32.39 5.45 6.79
C ALA A 4 -33.13 6.79 6.94
N GLY A 5 -32.81 7.76 6.08
CA GLY A 5 -33.37 9.12 6.12
C GLY A 5 -32.56 10.13 6.94
N GLN A 6 -31.51 9.73 7.63
CA GLN A 6 -30.64 10.65 8.36
C GLN A 6 -29.67 11.35 7.40
N LYS A 7 -29.73 12.69 7.37
CA LYS A 7 -28.85 13.50 6.52
C LYS A 7 -27.51 13.72 7.23
N VAL A 8 -26.42 13.25 6.63
CA VAL A 8 -25.06 13.55 7.08
C VAL A 8 -24.57 14.79 6.32
N THR A 9 -24.22 15.85 7.03
CA THR A 9 -23.67 17.07 6.44
C THR A 9 -22.31 17.37 7.04
N SER A 10 -21.36 17.80 6.21
CA SER A 10 -20.09 18.35 6.65
C SER A 10 -20.18 19.87 6.68
N ALA A 11 -19.71 20.50 7.77
CA ALA A 11 -19.69 21.96 7.91
C ALA A 11 -18.55 22.59 7.07
N SER A 12 -17.45 21.86 6.90
CA SER A 12 -16.31 22.29 6.08
C SER A 12 -15.55 21.08 5.56
N PHE A 13 -14.95 21.21 4.39
CA PHE A 13 -14.03 20.24 3.80
C PHE A 13 -12.93 20.96 3.02
N TYR A 14 -11.76 20.31 2.93
CA TYR A 14 -10.66 20.83 2.16
C TYR A 14 -10.55 20.04 0.85
N ILE A 15 -10.34 20.78 -0.25
CA ILE A 15 -10.06 20.20 -1.56
C ILE A 15 -8.56 20.38 -1.79
N THR A 16 -7.88 19.29 -2.12
CA THR A 16 -6.44 19.28 -2.44
C THR A 16 -6.23 18.89 -3.90
N LEU A 17 -5.09 19.26 -4.45
CA LEU A 17 -4.72 18.88 -5.82
C LEU A 17 -4.16 17.45 -5.91
N GLY A 18 -4.15 16.70 -4.81
CA GLY A 18 -3.61 15.35 -4.76
C GLY A 18 -2.15 15.31 -5.22
N ILE A 19 -1.81 14.38 -6.11
CA ILE A 19 -0.45 14.22 -6.65
C ILE A 19 0.06 15.47 -7.39
N GLN A 20 -0.83 16.29 -7.94
CA GLN A 20 -0.45 17.53 -8.62
C GLN A 20 0.09 18.59 -7.66
N GLY A 21 -0.16 18.44 -6.36
CA GLY A 21 0.42 19.28 -5.32
C GLY A 21 1.88 18.96 -5.01
N ASN A 22 2.40 17.83 -5.50
CA ASN A 22 3.79 17.44 -5.33
C ASN A 22 4.65 18.17 -6.37
N VAL A 23 5.26 19.25 -5.95
CA VAL A 23 6.10 20.09 -6.84
C VAL A 23 7.55 20.10 -6.36
N PRO A 24 8.54 20.09 -7.28
CA PRO A 24 9.94 20.14 -6.92
C PRO A 24 10.33 21.48 -6.25
N ALA A 25 11.45 21.48 -5.54
CA ALA A 25 12.00 22.69 -4.98
C ALA A 25 12.25 23.73 -6.08
N GLY A 26 11.98 25.00 -5.78
CA GLY A 26 12.16 26.10 -6.73
C GLY A 26 11.10 26.26 -7.81
N SER A 27 10.05 25.41 -7.82
CA SER A 27 8.99 25.47 -8.85
C SER A 27 7.91 26.51 -8.57
N ILE A 28 7.72 26.93 -7.33
CA ILE A 28 6.76 27.97 -6.95
C ILE A 28 7.44 29.35 -7.09
N ILE A 29 7.31 29.95 -8.26
CA ILE A 29 7.99 31.23 -8.58
C ILE A 29 7.03 32.43 -8.67
N GLN A 30 5.72 32.19 -8.56
CA GLN A 30 4.75 33.28 -8.65
C GLN A 30 4.54 33.94 -7.30
N THR A 31 4.79 35.25 -7.24
CA THR A 31 4.48 36.08 -6.08
C THR A 31 3.07 36.64 -6.22
N PRO A 32 2.20 36.48 -5.21
CA PRO A 32 0.85 37.08 -5.23
C PRO A 32 0.89 38.58 -5.50
N ALA A 33 -0.08 39.07 -6.28
CA ALA A 33 -0.14 40.49 -6.67
C ALA A 33 -0.19 41.44 -5.46
N ILE A 34 -0.82 41.02 -4.35
CA ILE A 34 -0.91 41.80 -3.12
C ILE A 34 0.46 42.01 -2.45
N VAL A 35 1.35 41.00 -2.55
CA VAL A 35 2.72 41.11 -2.03
C VAL A 35 3.58 42.00 -2.94
N LYS A 36 3.43 41.86 -4.26
CA LYS A 36 4.14 42.73 -5.22
C LYS A 36 3.75 44.19 -5.12
N ALA A 37 2.52 44.49 -4.73
CA ALA A 37 2.05 45.85 -4.51
C ALA A 37 2.71 46.49 -3.27
N SER A 38 3.10 45.68 -2.29
CA SER A 38 3.77 46.16 -1.07
C SER A 38 5.29 46.12 -1.14
N ILE A 39 5.85 45.15 -1.89
CA ILE A 39 7.32 44.95 -2.02
C ILE A 39 7.62 44.69 -3.51
N SER A 40 8.14 45.72 -4.20
CA SER A 40 8.35 45.68 -5.65
C SER A 40 9.35 44.61 -6.11
N GLU A 41 10.29 44.20 -5.27
CA GLU A 41 11.34 43.19 -5.58
C GLU A 41 11.14 41.84 -4.85
N ALA A 42 9.91 41.54 -4.39
CA ALA A 42 9.65 40.30 -3.74
C ALA A 42 9.72 39.11 -4.74
N THR A 43 10.61 38.18 -4.44
CA THR A 43 10.70 36.89 -5.14
C THR A 43 10.17 35.78 -4.25
N THR A 44 9.40 34.87 -4.82
CA THR A 44 8.85 33.72 -4.11
C THR A 44 9.51 32.45 -4.64
N SER A 45 9.99 31.60 -3.75
CA SER A 45 10.50 30.28 -4.09
C SER A 45 10.23 29.31 -2.96
N ASN A 46 9.82 28.08 -3.26
CA ASN A 46 9.79 27.03 -2.27
C ASN A 46 11.19 26.42 -2.11
N GLN A 47 11.72 26.50 -0.90
CA GLN A 47 13.05 26.01 -0.58
C GLN A 47 13.14 24.47 -0.65
N TYR A 48 12.05 23.78 -0.32
CA TYR A 48 11.95 22.33 -0.32
C TYR A 48 10.87 21.87 -1.30
N ALA A 49 11.01 20.63 -1.81
CA ALA A 49 9.98 20.01 -2.60
C ALA A 49 8.71 19.81 -1.75
N ALA A 50 7.55 20.11 -2.31
CA ALA A 50 6.28 19.73 -1.71
C ALA A 50 5.98 18.26 -2.02
N GLY A 51 5.55 17.52 -1.00
CA GLY A 51 5.23 16.11 -1.08
C GLY A 51 3.99 15.76 -0.25
N GLY A 52 3.58 14.50 -0.27
CA GLY A 52 2.43 14.00 0.50
C GLY A 52 1.10 14.05 -0.23
N GLY A 53 1.08 14.55 -1.48
CA GLY A 53 -0.10 14.39 -2.34
C GLY A 53 -0.15 12.98 -2.93
N SER A 54 -1.31 12.33 -2.84
CA SER A 54 -1.58 11.02 -3.44
C SER A 54 -2.73 11.10 -4.43
N SER A 55 -2.79 10.14 -5.33
CA SER A 55 -3.94 9.98 -6.22
C SER A 55 -5.19 9.57 -5.45
N TYR A 56 -6.35 9.77 -6.05
CA TYR A 56 -7.60 9.26 -5.49
C TYR A 56 -7.54 7.73 -5.40
N GLU A 57 -7.94 7.18 -4.27
CA GLU A 57 -8.18 5.75 -4.16
C GLU A 57 -9.33 5.35 -5.10
N ASN A 58 -9.17 4.26 -5.82
CA ASN A 58 -10.27 3.73 -6.61
C ASN A 58 -11.31 3.07 -5.69
N PHE A 59 -12.51 2.84 -6.23
CA PHE A 59 -13.62 2.28 -5.44
C PHE A 59 -13.31 0.90 -4.86
N GLY A 60 -12.51 0.08 -5.54
CA GLY A 60 -12.06 -1.22 -5.04
C GLY A 60 -11.20 -1.06 -3.78
N MET A 61 -10.20 -0.21 -3.82
CA MET A 61 -9.31 0.08 -2.69
C MET A 61 -10.09 0.68 -1.51
N LEU A 62 -11.01 1.62 -1.76
CA LEU A 62 -11.88 2.17 -0.71
C LEU A 62 -12.70 1.10 -0.01
N LYS A 63 -13.23 0.14 -0.76
CA LYS A 63 -14.02 -0.96 -0.21
C LYS A 63 -13.22 -1.86 0.72
N GLU A 64 -11.92 -2.00 0.47
CA GLU A 64 -10.99 -2.76 1.32
C GLU A 64 -10.48 -1.91 2.49
N HIS A 65 -10.11 -0.65 2.26
CA HIS A 65 -9.48 0.21 3.27
C HIS A 65 -10.46 0.71 4.34
N ILE A 66 -11.73 0.99 3.99
CA ILE A 66 -12.72 1.48 4.98
C ILE A 66 -12.93 0.49 6.14
N PRO A 67 -13.17 -0.81 5.91
CA PRO A 67 -13.29 -1.76 7.01
C PRO A 67 -12.03 -1.87 7.87
N LEU A 68 -10.83 -1.83 7.27
CA LEU A 68 -9.55 -1.89 7.98
C LEU A 68 -9.35 -0.67 8.89
N SER A 69 -9.65 0.52 8.40
CA SER A 69 -9.51 1.76 9.17
C SER A 69 -10.47 1.82 10.35
N VAL A 70 -11.70 1.34 10.17
CA VAL A 70 -12.71 1.27 11.26
C VAL A 70 -12.32 0.21 12.30
N LYS A 71 -11.80 -0.93 11.86
CA LYS A 71 -11.41 -2.04 12.73
C LYS A 71 -10.23 -1.67 13.64
N THR A 72 -9.22 -0.99 13.10
CA THR A 72 -8.00 -0.64 13.85
C THR A 72 -8.18 0.60 14.72
N LEU A 73 -9.15 1.48 14.44
CA LEU A 73 -9.32 2.80 15.08
C LEU A 73 -8.01 3.62 15.10
N GLY A 74 -7.11 3.33 14.18
CA GLY A 74 -5.81 4.00 14.05
C GLY A 74 -4.75 3.62 15.09
N VAL A 75 -4.96 2.56 15.88
CA VAL A 75 -4.00 2.06 16.89
C VAL A 75 -3.62 0.62 16.57
N ALA A 76 -2.33 0.30 16.66
CA ALA A 76 -1.81 -1.04 16.45
C ALA A 76 -1.55 -1.74 17.78
N VAL A 77 -2.36 -2.72 18.15
CA VAL A 77 -2.21 -3.51 19.38
C VAL A 77 -1.96 -4.99 19.06
N SER A 78 -2.72 -5.55 18.14
CA SER A 78 -2.60 -6.94 17.70
C SER A 78 -1.69 -7.06 16.48
N LYS A 79 -1.19 -8.29 16.19
CA LYS A 79 -0.48 -8.57 14.93
C LYS A 79 -1.27 -8.11 13.71
N GLN A 80 -2.56 -8.39 13.72
CA GLN A 80 -3.44 -8.05 12.61
C GLN A 80 -3.60 -6.54 12.42
N ASP A 81 -3.61 -5.75 13.51
CA ASP A 81 -3.70 -4.29 13.40
C ASP A 81 -2.46 -3.71 12.71
N PHE A 82 -1.26 -4.27 12.98
CA PHE A 82 -0.05 -3.86 12.26
C PHE A 82 -0.10 -4.19 10.77
N VAL A 83 -0.64 -5.36 10.41
CA VAL A 83 -0.87 -5.73 9.01
C VAL A 83 -1.88 -4.78 8.36
N ASP A 84 -3.04 -4.62 9.00
CA ASP A 84 -4.14 -3.80 8.49
C ASP A 84 -3.70 -2.33 8.31
N LEU A 85 -2.96 -1.77 9.27
CA LEU A 85 -2.42 -0.41 9.19
C LEU A 85 -1.30 -0.26 8.16
N ALA A 86 -0.46 -1.29 7.97
CA ALA A 86 0.57 -1.27 6.94
C ALA A 86 -0.06 -1.28 5.54
N MET A 87 -1.13 -2.07 5.32
CA MET A 87 -1.85 -2.15 4.05
C MET A 87 -2.63 -0.86 3.71
N LEU A 88 -2.94 -0.02 4.70
CA LEU A 88 -3.53 1.31 4.46
C LEU A 88 -2.53 2.34 3.90
N ILE A 89 -1.24 2.01 3.86
CA ILE A 89 -0.21 2.91 3.38
C ILE A 89 -0.05 2.74 1.87
N ASP A 90 -0.27 3.84 1.14
CA ASP A 90 -0.14 3.87 -0.30
C ASP A 90 1.22 3.35 -0.79
N GLY A 91 1.18 2.40 -1.74
CA GLY A 91 2.30 1.67 -2.29
C GLY A 91 2.59 0.31 -1.62
N VAL A 92 1.90 -0.04 -0.53
CA VAL A 92 2.00 -1.36 0.10
C VAL A 92 0.92 -2.27 -0.44
N ASN A 93 1.33 -3.36 -1.10
CA ASN A 93 0.41 -4.38 -1.61
C ASN A 93 0.04 -5.38 -0.51
N LYS A 94 1.06 -5.94 0.15
CA LYS A 94 0.85 -6.94 1.21
C LYS A 94 1.75 -6.68 2.40
N ALA A 95 1.26 -7.07 3.56
CA ALA A 95 2.01 -7.03 4.80
C ALA A 95 1.85 -8.32 5.60
N ALA A 96 2.89 -8.70 6.32
CA ALA A 96 2.87 -9.80 7.28
C ALA A 96 3.67 -9.41 8.52
N VAL A 97 3.33 -9.99 9.65
CA VAL A 97 3.97 -9.68 10.93
C VAL A 97 4.48 -10.93 11.60
N ASP A 98 5.73 -10.87 12.00
CA ASP A 98 6.35 -11.89 12.81
C ASP A 98 6.78 -11.35 14.17
N TYR A 99 6.60 -12.15 15.22
CA TYR A 99 7.05 -11.86 16.59
C TYR A 99 8.27 -12.72 16.90
N GLU A 100 9.40 -12.07 17.07
CA GLU A 100 10.57 -12.71 17.66
C GLU A 100 10.49 -12.63 19.20
N CYS A 101 11.06 -13.63 19.90
CA CYS A 101 11.18 -13.61 21.35
C CYS A 101 11.76 -12.27 21.83
N GLY A 102 11.15 -11.65 22.84
CA GLY A 102 11.68 -10.44 23.47
C GLY A 102 11.04 -9.13 23.04
N ARG A 103 9.80 -9.13 22.57
CA ARG A 103 9.03 -7.92 22.19
C ARG A 103 9.42 -7.29 20.84
N LYS A 104 10.27 -7.93 20.06
CA LYS A 104 10.62 -7.44 18.72
C LYS A 104 9.54 -7.89 17.75
N LEU A 105 8.91 -6.91 17.11
CA LEU A 105 7.90 -7.09 16.10
C LEU A 105 8.49 -6.69 14.74
N THR A 106 8.55 -7.64 13.82
CA THR A 106 9.02 -7.40 12.46
C THR A 106 7.83 -7.40 11.51
N VAL A 107 7.61 -6.29 10.82
CA VAL A 107 6.60 -6.16 9.76
C VAL A 107 7.30 -6.33 8.42
N TYR A 108 6.89 -7.33 7.67
CA TYR A 108 7.34 -7.56 6.29
C TYR A 108 6.33 -6.93 5.34
N ILE A 109 6.80 -6.15 4.39
CA ILE A 109 5.96 -5.47 3.39
C ILE A 109 6.43 -5.82 1.98
N SER A 110 5.49 -5.92 1.05
CA SER A 110 5.77 -5.94 -0.38
C SER A 110 5.23 -4.66 -1.03
N ALA A 111 5.95 -4.16 -2.04
CA ALA A 111 5.51 -3.04 -2.85
C ALA A 111 4.37 -3.45 -3.80
N ASP A 112 3.74 -2.46 -4.43
CA ASP A 112 2.80 -2.69 -5.52
C ASP A 112 3.43 -3.60 -6.58
N ASN A 113 2.64 -4.49 -7.16
CA ASN A 113 3.08 -5.57 -8.06
C ASN A 113 3.93 -6.67 -7.38
N GLY A 114 3.91 -6.78 -6.05
CA GLY A 114 4.63 -7.81 -5.29
C GLY A 114 6.15 -7.62 -5.28
N GLY A 115 6.62 -6.45 -5.70
CA GLY A 115 8.05 -6.13 -5.73
C GLY A 115 8.67 -5.95 -4.35
N VAL A 116 10.00 -5.81 -4.37
CA VAL A 116 10.79 -5.48 -3.17
C VAL A 116 10.51 -4.04 -2.77
N ALA A 117 10.18 -3.81 -1.49
CA ALA A 117 9.99 -2.45 -0.96
C ALA A 117 11.34 -1.73 -0.87
N ASP A 118 11.39 -0.51 -1.37
CA ASP A 118 12.58 0.35 -1.27
C ASP A 118 12.75 0.93 0.15
N SER A 119 13.90 1.54 0.40
CA SER A 119 14.21 2.14 1.69
C SER A 119 13.29 3.32 2.05
N ALA A 120 12.80 4.06 1.07
CA ALA A 120 11.88 5.18 1.29
C ALA A 120 10.52 4.68 1.76
N MET A 121 10.00 3.61 1.13
CA MET A 121 8.76 2.96 1.53
C MET A 121 8.88 2.33 2.93
N ILE A 122 9.98 1.61 3.21
CA ILE A 122 10.24 1.04 4.53
C ILE A 122 10.21 2.11 5.61
N ASN A 123 10.87 3.26 5.39
CA ASN A 123 10.87 4.38 6.32
C ASN A 123 9.49 5.03 6.46
N LYS A 124 8.73 5.17 5.37
CA LYS A 124 7.36 5.68 5.39
C LYS A 124 6.47 4.80 6.27
N VAL A 125 6.50 3.49 6.05
CA VAL A 125 5.74 2.51 6.83
C VAL A 125 6.17 2.50 8.30
N TYR A 126 7.48 2.48 8.57
CA TYR A 126 8.01 2.55 9.93
C TYR A 126 7.52 3.79 10.69
N THR A 127 7.59 4.96 10.07
CA THR A 127 7.14 6.22 10.68
C THR A 127 5.65 6.19 11.00
N GLN A 128 4.83 5.71 10.09
CA GLN A 128 3.38 5.62 10.25
C GLN A 128 2.98 4.62 11.35
N LEU A 129 3.62 3.45 11.39
CA LEU A 129 3.33 2.42 12.38
C LEU A 129 3.89 2.78 13.77
N SER A 130 5.07 3.38 13.85
CA SER A 130 5.67 3.77 15.13
C SER A 130 4.85 4.80 15.91
N GLN A 131 4.14 5.69 15.20
CA GLN A 131 3.23 6.67 15.81
C GLN A 131 1.95 6.04 16.38
N ARG A 132 1.62 4.83 15.94
CA ARG A 132 0.38 4.11 16.28
C ARG A 132 0.61 2.88 17.13
N ALA A 133 1.88 2.49 17.29
CA ALA A 133 2.29 1.35 18.10
C ALA A 133 2.42 1.73 19.60
N PRO A 134 2.21 0.78 20.54
CA PRO A 134 2.51 1.00 21.95
C PRO A 134 3.99 1.34 22.15
N LEU A 135 4.28 2.26 23.09
CA LEU A 135 5.63 2.75 23.40
C LEU A 135 6.66 1.64 23.73
N THR A 136 6.19 0.48 24.17
CA THR A 136 7.05 -0.65 24.55
C THR A 136 7.34 -1.63 23.43
N THR A 137 6.84 -1.35 22.20
CA THR A 137 7.00 -2.24 21.05
C THR A 137 8.30 -1.91 20.32
N TRP A 138 9.17 -2.89 20.20
CA TRP A 138 10.34 -2.76 19.34
C TRP A 138 9.98 -3.13 17.91
N LEU A 139 9.58 -2.12 17.15
CA LEU A 139 9.15 -2.26 15.77
C LEU A 139 10.33 -2.28 14.79
N GLN A 140 10.32 -3.21 13.86
CA GLN A 140 11.20 -3.24 12.69
C GLN A 140 10.36 -3.45 11.43
N VAL A 141 10.65 -2.74 10.35
CA VAL A 141 10.03 -2.94 9.04
C VAL A 141 11.08 -3.44 8.06
N LYS A 142 10.74 -4.47 7.32
CA LYS A 142 11.60 -5.08 6.29
C LYS A 142 10.82 -5.30 5.00
N SER A 143 11.53 -5.29 3.88
CA SER A 143 10.96 -5.79 2.63
C SER A 143 10.75 -7.30 2.69
N ALA A 144 9.65 -7.78 2.15
CA ALA A 144 9.47 -9.19 1.85
C ALA A 144 10.48 -9.62 0.78
N GLY A 145 11.06 -10.79 0.93
CA GLY A 145 11.93 -11.41 -0.07
C GLY A 145 11.10 -12.04 -1.18
N LEU A 146 11.55 -11.89 -2.42
CA LEU A 146 11.02 -12.62 -3.55
C LEU A 146 11.70 -13.98 -3.63
N VAL A 147 10.91 -15.02 -3.86
CA VAL A 147 11.39 -16.36 -4.14
C VAL A 147 10.84 -16.78 -5.50
N ASP A 148 11.72 -16.94 -6.47
CA ASP A 148 11.34 -17.40 -7.80
C ASP A 148 11.03 -18.91 -7.76
N ILE A 149 9.88 -19.29 -8.29
CA ILE A 149 9.43 -20.67 -8.38
C ILE A 149 9.48 -21.09 -9.84
N THR A 150 10.27 -22.11 -10.15
CA THR A 150 10.27 -22.73 -11.46
C THR A 150 9.40 -23.99 -11.41
N LEU A 151 8.38 -24.03 -12.26
CA LEU A 151 7.47 -25.15 -12.37
C LEU A 151 7.68 -25.86 -13.70
N GLU A 152 7.87 -27.18 -13.65
CA GLU A 152 7.86 -28.06 -14.81
C GLU A 152 6.62 -28.97 -14.71
N ILE A 153 5.74 -28.89 -15.68
CA ILE A 153 4.45 -29.55 -15.63
C ILE A 153 4.22 -30.33 -16.92
N GLU A 154 4.03 -31.63 -16.79
CA GLU A 154 3.62 -32.52 -17.89
C GLU A 154 2.10 -32.73 -17.85
N VAL A 155 1.44 -32.43 -18.96
CA VAL A 155 -0.03 -32.55 -19.06
C VAL A 155 -0.41 -33.49 -20.20
N THR A 156 -1.17 -34.51 -19.89
CA THR A 156 -1.73 -35.43 -20.87
C THR A 156 -3.18 -35.06 -21.18
N GLY A 157 -3.43 -34.55 -22.40
CA GLY A 157 -4.76 -34.17 -22.85
C GLY A 157 -5.59 -35.34 -23.38
N LYS A 158 -6.92 -35.28 -23.21
CA LYS A 158 -7.84 -36.20 -23.88
C LYS A 158 -7.88 -35.92 -25.38
N LYS A 159 -8.05 -36.97 -26.22
CA LYS A 159 -7.98 -36.88 -27.71
C LYS A 159 -8.97 -35.90 -28.36
N SER A 160 -9.98 -35.46 -27.65
CA SER A 160 -11.01 -34.52 -28.16
C SER A 160 -10.67 -33.03 -28.02
N TYR A 161 -9.57 -32.68 -27.37
CA TYR A 161 -9.18 -31.28 -27.15
C TYR A 161 -7.92 -30.90 -27.94
N LYS A 162 -7.86 -29.67 -28.37
CA LYS A 162 -6.67 -29.15 -29.05
C LYS A 162 -5.58 -28.82 -28.04
N THR A 163 -4.36 -29.19 -28.33
CA THR A 163 -3.19 -28.98 -27.47
C THR A 163 -3.05 -27.50 -27.02
N ASN A 164 -3.25 -26.56 -27.94
CA ASN A 164 -3.14 -25.13 -27.63
C ASN A 164 -4.19 -24.64 -26.61
N GLU A 165 -5.40 -25.20 -26.66
CA GLU A 165 -6.48 -24.85 -25.72
C GLU A 165 -6.17 -25.38 -24.32
N ILE A 166 -5.63 -26.62 -24.23
CA ILE A 166 -5.22 -27.22 -22.96
C ILE A 166 -4.05 -26.41 -22.37
N GLN A 167 -3.06 -26.07 -23.18
CA GLN A 167 -1.91 -25.29 -22.72
C GLN A 167 -2.35 -23.91 -22.18
N ALA A 168 -3.24 -23.21 -22.87
CA ALA A 168 -3.75 -21.92 -22.42
C ALA A 168 -4.54 -22.04 -21.08
N GLN A 169 -5.36 -23.09 -20.94
CA GLN A 169 -6.12 -23.34 -19.70
C GLN A 169 -5.20 -23.65 -18.54
N VAL A 170 -4.18 -24.47 -18.74
CA VAL A 170 -3.20 -24.83 -17.70
C VAL A 170 -2.41 -23.59 -17.28
N LEU A 171 -1.90 -22.79 -18.24
CA LEU A 171 -1.20 -21.55 -17.94
C LEU A 171 -2.09 -20.57 -17.15
N ASN A 172 -3.32 -20.37 -17.57
CA ASN A 172 -4.26 -19.51 -16.85
C ASN A 172 -4.55 -20.01 -15.42
N ALA A 173 -4.72 -21.32 -15.24
CA ALA A 173 -4.92 -21.92 -13.93
C ALA A 173 -3.70 -21.72 -13.02
N LEU A 174 -2.48 -21.87 -13.57
CA LEU A 174 -1.24 -21.64 -12.85
C LEU A 174 -1.06 -20.15 -12.48
N TYR A 175 -1.28 -19.24 -13.42
CA TYR A 175 -1.24 -17.81 -13.14
C TYR A 175 -2.23 -17.42 -12.05
N ASN A 176 -3.44 -17.95 -12.09
CA ASN A 176 -4.43 -17.67 -11.05
C ASN A 176 -4.05 -18.28 -9.69
N ALA A 177 -3.46 -19.47 -9.67
CA ALA A 177 -3.07 -20.14 -8.43
C ALA A 177 -1.84 -19.48 -7.76
N TYR A 178 -0.86 -19.05 -8.57
CA TYR A 178 0.41 -18.52 -8.08
C TYR A 178 0.61 -17.02 -8.36
N SER A 179 -0.46 -16.31 -8.74
CA SER A 179 -0.39 -14.85 -8.90
C SER A 179 -0.01 -14.20 -7.57
N ILE A 180 0.68 -13.08 -7.67
CA ILE A 180 1.06 -12.25 -6.51
C ILE A 180 -0.18 -11.86 -5.69
N GLU A 181 -1.32 -11.65 -6.33
CA GLU A 181 -2.58 -11.31 -5.68
C GLU A 181 -3.09 -12.40 -4.74
N ASN A 182 -2.92 -13.66 -5.12
CA ASN A 182 -3.40 -14.83 -4.37
C ASN A 182 -2.34 -15.44 -3.44
N SER A 183 -1.08 -15.02 -3.54
CA SER A 183 0.01 -15.49 -2.67
C SER A 183 0.08 -14.66 -1.39
N GLU A 184 0.41 -15.27 -0.26
CA GLU A 184 0.63 -14.60 1.02
C GLU A 184 2.13 -14.53 1.32
N ILE A 185 2.56 -13.48 2.05
CA ILE A 185 3.94 -13.38 2.53
C ILE A 185 4.19 -14.52 3.53
N GLY A 186 5.19 -15.36 3.25
CA GLY A 186 5.49 -16.57 4.04
C GLY A 186 4.55 -17.75 3.76
N GLY A 187 3.69 -17.64 2.76
CA GLY A 187 2.85 -18.72 2.28
C GLY A 187 3.68 -19.93 1.82
N LYS A 188 3.17 -21.13 2.08
CA LYS A 188 3.82 -22.38 1.66
C LYS A 188 3.23 -22.82 0.33
N VAL A 189 4.09 -22.98 -0.68
CA VAL A 189 3.71 -23.67 -1.91
C VAL A 189 3.66 -25.18 -1.61
N ARG A 190 2.49 -25.76 -1.77
CA ARG A 190 2.29 -27.20 -1.61
C ARG A 190 1.91 -27.78 -2.98
N ILE A 191 2.58 -28.85 -3.36
CA ILE A 191 2.17 -29.71 -4.45
C ILE A 191 1.23 -30.72 -3.79
N SER A 192 -0.04 -30.70 -4.13
CA SER A 192 -0.97 -31.79 -3.77
C SER A 192 -0.91 -32.82 -4.87
N ASP A 193 -0.67 -34.08 -4.52
CA ASP A 193 -0.75 -35.22 -5.41
C ASP A 193 -2.18 -35.40 -5.97
#